data_70c985f92cb1a9caaeb2085e42ab78d7
#
_entry.id   70c985f92cb1a9caaeb2085e42ab78d7
#
_cell.length_a   1.000
_cell.length_b   1.000
_cell.length_c   1.000
_cell.angle_alpha   90.00
_cell.angle_beta   90.00
_cell.angle_gamma   90.00
#
_symmetry.space_group_name_H-M   'P 1'
#
loop_
_entity.id
_entity.type
_entity.pdbx_description
1 polymer ?
#
loop_
_entity_poly.entity_id
_entity_poly.type
_entity_poly.pdbx_seq_one_letter_code
_entity_poly.pdbx_strand_id
1 'polypeptide(L)'
;TQTALLHVKNNRPDGGCYLDVKKVERYLQIYQSSSPSYVLMASIENSIFLMDQYRKEGKVAEFEAALLKIRKKLGKMKPLRLVERDLRGTAGIFDVDISKIVVSVRGSGLTGEMLSQILRDKYHLEMEMCGADYVTAIAAIGDSKKGLKRLKKALLEIDKELEKNGNICNDDPDENVYSRHAKQVMPVFKAMDGEKEAVPLKESCGRICGEFAYIYPPGIPLLAPGEQITEEILETLQDYIKKDLPVQGLEDTDLVTIQVMALSGGRSV
;
A
#
# COMPACT_ATOMS: atom_id res chain seq x y z
N THR A 1 5.38 -11.21 9.43
CA THR A 1 5.57 -12.65 9.68
C THR A 1 6.84 -13.13 8.99
N GLN A 2 7.53 -14.09 9.62
CA GLN A 2 8.80 -14.62 9.12
C GLN A 2 8.63 -15.81 8.17
N THR A 3 7.42 -16.08 7.68
CA THR A 3 7.14 -17.21 6.81
C THR A 3 6.28 -16.81 5.62
N ALA A 4 6.61 -17.40 4.47
CA ALA A 4 5.86 -17.20 3.24
C ALA A 4 5.97 -18.43 2.36
N LEU A 5 5.07 -18.57 1.38
CA LEU A 5 5.14 -19.54 0.30
C LEU A 5 5.41 -18.79 -1.00
N LEU A 6 6.47 -19.20 -1.71
CA LEU A 6 6.75 -18.70 -3.04
C LEU A 6 6.24 -19.70 -4.08
N HIS A 7 5.22 -19.32 -4.83
CA HIS A 7 4.68 -20.11 -5.91
C HIS A 7 5.28 -19.67 -7.24
N VAL A 8 5.89 -20.61 -7.98
CA VAL A 8 6.48 -20.33 -9.30
C VAL A 8 5.79 -21.18 -10.35
N LYS A 9 5.05 -20.53 -11.25
CA LYS A 9 4.54 -21.14 -12.46
C LYS A 9 5.48 -20.78 -13.60
N ASN A 10 6.34 -21.70 -14.01
CA ASN A 10 7.43 -21.39 -14.93
C ASN A 10 7.22 -21.85 -16.37
N ASN A 11 6.17 -22.63 -16.65
CA ASN A 11 5.92 -23.14 -17.99
C ASN A 11 5.15 -22.14 -18.84
N ARG A 12 5.76 -21.66 -19.89
CA ARG A 12 5.11 -20.81 -20.91
C ARG A 12 4.34 -21.66 -21.91
N PRO A 13 3.28 -21.13 -22.53
CA PRO A 13 2.53 -21.82 -23.58
C PRO A 13 3.39 -22.22 -24.79
N ASP A 14 4.47 -21.47 -25.08
CA ASP A 14 5.42 -21.72 -26.17
C ASP A 14 6.55 -22.71 -25.81
N GLY A 15 6.49 -23.35 -24.63
CA GLY A 15 7.49 -24.27 -24.13
C GLY A 15 8.71 -23.61 -23.46
N GLY A 16 8.76 -22.29 -23.41
CA GLY A 16 9.81 -21.55 -22.72
C GLY A 16 9.56 -21.42 -21.20
N CYS A 17 10.47 -20.73 -20.52
CA CYS A 17 10.38 -20.43 -19.11
C CYS A 17 10.21 -18.91 -18.90
N TYR A 18 9.39 -18.51 -17.91
CA TYR A 18 9.27 -17.10 -17.49
C TYR A 18 10.43 -16.66 -16.61
N LEU A 19 10.98 -17.59 -15.82
CA LEU A 19 11.99 -17.33 -14.82
C LEU A 19 13.12 -18.37 -14.89
N ASP A 20 14.32 -17.96 -14.55
CA ASP A 20 15.41 -18.87 -14.21
C ASP A 20 15.21 -19.38 -12.77
N VAL A 21 14.63 -20.57 -12.64
CA VAL A 21 14.33 -21.20 -11.34
C VAL A 21 15.59 -21.37 -10.50
N LYS A 22 16.72 -21.75 -11.13
CA LYS A 22 18.01 -21.91 -10.42
C LYS A 22 18.50 -20.60 -9.83
N LYS A 23 18.26 -19.49 -10.52
CA LYS A 23 18.57 -18.16 -10.01
C LYS A 23 17.69 -17.80 -8.82
N VAL A 24 16.39 -18.08 -8.90
CA VAL A 24 15.45 -17.89 -7.77
C VAL A 24 15.89 -18.71 -6.56
N GLU A 25 16.18 -20.00 -6.74
CA GLU A 25 16.66 -20.89 -5.67
C GLU A 25 17.94 -20.36 -5.01
N ARG A 26 18.89 -19.85 -5.80
CA ARG A 26 20.13 -19.23 -5.29
C ARG A 26 19.83 -18.03 -4.39
N TYR A 27 18.94 -17.14 -4.82
CA TYR A 27 18.59 -15.98 -4.00
C TYR A 27 17.79 -16.36 -2.76
N LEU A 28 16.93 -17.37 -2.82
CA LEU A 28 16.28 -17.90 -1.63
C LEU A 28 17.31 -18.41 -0.60
N GLN A 29 18.35 -19.12 -1.03
CA GLN A 29 19.43 -19.57 -0.14
C GLN A 29 20.18 -18.40 0.53
N ILE A 30 20.32 -17.25 -0.17
CA ILE A 30 20.98 -16.07 0.37
C ILE A 30 20.11 -15.33 1.39
N TYR A 31 18.82 -15.18 1.09
CA TYR A 31 17.91 -14.32 1.86
C TYR A 31 17.06 -15.07 2.89
N GLN A 32 16.96 -16.39 2.83
CA GLN A 32 16.22 -17.14 3.82
C GLN A 32 16.89 -17.11 5.20
N SER A 33 16.09 -17.21 6.27
CA SER A 33 16.61 -17.33 7.62
C SER A 33 17.38 -18.64 7.80
N SER A 34 18.53 -18.58 8.48
CA SER A 34 19.30 -19.76 8.88
C SER A 34 18.66 -20.58 10.02
N SER A 35 17.72 -19.95 10.75
CA SER A 35 17.04 -20.55 11.91
C SER A 35 15.52 -20.50 11.69
N PRO A 36 14.94 -21.44 10.91
CA PRO A 36 13.51 -21.46 10.64
C PRO A 36 12.73 -21.78 11.90
N SER A 37 11.62 -21.06 12.09
CA SER A 37 10.67 -21.35 13.16
C SER A 37 9.79 -22.54 12.79
N TYR A 38 9.95 -23.67 13.45
CA TYR A 38 9.11 -24.85 13.24
C TYR A 38 7.64 -24.57 13.60
N VAL A 39 7.37 -23.71 14.58
CA VAL A 39 6.01 -23.30 14.94
C VAL A 39 5.33 -22.59 13.77
N LEU A 40 6.03 -21.66 13.10
CA LEU A 40 5.50 -20.97 11.94
C LEU A 40 5.35 -21.91 10.72
N MET A 41 6.29 -22.85 10.53
CA MET A 41 6.17 -23.87 9.48
C MET A 41 4.96 -24.79 9.70
N ALA A 42 4.74 -25.26 10.92
CA ALA A 42 3.55 -26.04 11.28
C ALA A 42 2.26 -25.23 11.11
N SER A 43 2.28 -23.94 11.37
CA SER A 43 1.15 -23.03 11.10
C SER A 43 0.81 -22.94 9.61
N ILE A 44 1.83 -22.88 8.72
CA ILE A 44 1.61 -22.92 7.26
C ILE A 44 0.95 -24.24 6.86
N GLU A 45 1.50 -25.36 7.30
CA GLU A 45 0.95 -26.69 6.98
C GLU A 45 -0.50 -26.83 7.43
N ASN A 46 -0.80 -26.43 8.69
CA ASN A 46 -2.15 -26.45 9.21
C ASN A 46 -3.10 -25.51 8.43
N SER A 47 -2.63 -24.35 8.00
CA SER A 47 -3.43 -23.42 7.19
C SER A 47 -3.80 -24.05 5.85
N ILE A 48 -2.87 -24.72 5.18
CA ILE A 48 -3.10 -25.41 3.90
C ILE A 48 -4.11 -26.55 4.10
N PHE A 49 -3.93 -27.34 5.16
CA PHE A 49 -4.85 -28.42 5.49
C PHE A 49 -6.29 -27.92 5.75
N LEU A 50 -6.43 -26.86 6.55
CA LEU A 50 -7.73 -26.23 6.82
C LEU A 50 -8.37 -25.66 5.55
N MET A 51 -7.58 -25.01 4.69
CA MET A 51 -8.08 -24.49 3.42
C MET A 51 -8.59 -25.58 2.48
N ASP A 52 -7.91 -26.74 2.42
CA ASP A 52 -8.39 -27.89 1.65
C ASP A 52 -9.69 -28.47 2.21
N GLN A 53 -9.79 -28.57 3.54
CA GLN A 53 -11.05 -28.97 4.20
C GLN A 53 -12.18 -27.98 3.91
N TYR A 54 -11.96 -26.69 4.07
CA TYR A 54 -12.96 -25.64 3.82
C TYR A 54 -13.42 -25.62 2.36
N ARG A 55 -12.51 -25.90 1.43
CA ARG A 55 -12.86 -26.07 0.01
C ARG A 55 -13.80 -27.25 -0.18
N LYS A 56 -13.50 -28.41 0.39
CA LYS A 56 -14.34 -29.65 0.31
C LYS A 56 -15.71 -29.45 0.98
N GLU A 57 -15.78 -28.68 2.04
CA GLU A 57 -17.01 -28.37 2.76
C GLU A 57 -17.82 -27.21 2.15
N GLY A 58 -17.36 -26.61 1.05
CA GLY A 58 -18.03 -25.48 0.41
C GLY A 58 -17.90 -24.15 1.13
N LYS A 59 -17.17 -24.06 2.25
CA LYS A 59 -17.00 -22.84 3.05
C LYS A 59 -16.32 -21.72 2.29
N VAL A 60 -15.40 -22.04 1.36
CA VAL A 60 -14.74 -21.04 0.50
C VAL A 60 -15.77 -20.32 -0.38
N ALA A 61 -16.67 -21.08 -1.02
CA ALA A 61 -17.74 -20.50 -1.84
C ALA A 61 -18.74 -19.70 -1.01
N GLU A 62 -19.05 -20.14 0.22
CA GLU A 62 -19.90 -19.37 1.15
C GLU A 62 -19.25 -18.04 1.55
N PHE A 63 -17.95 -18.05 1.84
CA PHE A 63 -17.20 -16.83 2.16
C PHE A 63 -17.19 -15.86 0.98
N GLU A 64 -16.88 -16.34 -0.22
CA GLU A 64 -16.89 -15.53 -1.44
C GLU A 64 -18.27 -14.90 -1.68
N ALA A 65 -19.34 -15.70 -1.58
CA ALA A 65 -20.72 -15.21 -1.75
C ALA A 65 -21.08 -14.14 -0.70
N ALA A 66 -20.65 -14.33 0.56
CA ALA A 66 -20.87 -13.35 1.62
C ALA A 66 -20.11 -12.05 1.35
N LEU A 67 -18.87 -12.14 0.89
CA LEU A 67 -18.03 -11.01 0.55
C LEU A 67 -18.61 -10.21 -0.63
N LEU A 68 -18.97 -10.88 -1.72
CA LEU A 68 -19.60 -10.24 -2.89
C LEU A 68 -20.92 -9.53 -2.51
N LYS A 69 -21.73 -10.15 -1.63
CA LYS A 69 -22.95 -9.53 -1.14
C LYS A 69 -22.70 -8.25 -0.34
N ILE A 70 -21.62 -8.19 0.43
CA ILE A 70 -21.24 -7.00 1.18
C ILE A 70 -20.73 -5.93 0.24
N ARG A 71 -19.81 -6.27 -0.66
CA ARG A 71 -19.29 -5.37 -1.68
C ARG A 71 -20.39 -4.71 -2.50
N LYS A 72 -21.39 -5.49 -2.96
CA LYS A 72 -22.57 -4.95 -3.67
C LYS A 72 -23.35 -3.91 -2.85
N LYS A 73 -23.31 -3.96 -1.52
CA LYS A 73 -23.96 -2.95 -0.66
C LYS A 73 -23.07 -1.73 -0.46
N LEU A 74 -21.77 -1.95 -0.25
CA LEU A 74 -20.78 -0.89 -0.09
C LEU A 74 -20.58 -0.09 -1.39
N GLY A 75 -20.68 -0.72 -2.55
CA GLY A 75 -20.65 -0.02 -3.85
C GLY A 75 -21.79 0.97 -4.09
N LYS A 76 -22.74 1.13 -3.12
CA LYS A 76 -23.79 2.12 -3.15
C LYS A 76 -23.48 3.37 -2.32
N MET A 77 -22.35 3.39 -1.63
CA MET A 77 -21.86 4.57 -0.90
C MET A 77 -21.60 5.71 -1.88
N LYS A 78 -21.71 6.94 -1.41
CA LYS A 78 -21.56 8.14 -2.24
C LYS A 78 -20.38 9.01 -1.80
N PRO A 79 -20.35 9.54 -0.53
CA PRO A 79 -19.17 10.23 -0.03
C PRO A 79 -17.97 9.29 0.09
N LEU A 80 -18.19 8.06 0.56
CA LEU A 80 -17.19 6.99 0.56
C LEU A 80 -17.32 6.16 -0.70
N ARG A 81 -16.18 5.75 -1.29
CA ARG A 81 -16.18 4.93 -2.50
C ARG A 81 -15.43 3.62 -2.28
N LEU A 82 -16.08 2.50 -2.57
CA LEU A 82 -15.44 1.20 -2.59
C LEU A 82 -14.63 1.04 -3.87
N VAL A 83 -13.38 0.63 -3.75
CA VAL A 83 -12.57 0.22 -4.92
C VAL A 83 -13.08 -1.13 -5.42
N GLU A 84 -13.51 -1.18 -6.66
CA GLU A 84 -14.13 -2.34 -7.31
C GLU A 84 -13.29 -2.89 -8.46
N ARG A 85 -13.70 -4.04 -9.00
CA ARG A 85 -13.03 -4.71 -10.11
C ARG A 85 -13.16 -4.00 -11.48
N ASP A 86 -13.96 -2.98 -11.59
CA ASP A 86 -14.06 -2.13 -12.77
C ASP A 86 -12.73 -1.43 -13.12
N LEU A 87 -11.86 -1.26 -12.12
CA LEU A 87 -10.49 -0.76 -12.34
C LEU A 87 -9.57 -1.78 -13.02
N ARG A 88 -9.97 -3.04 -13.14
CA ARG A 88 -9.17 -4.08 -13.79
C ARG A 88 -8.91 -3.74 -15.26
N GLY A 89 -7.64 -3.77 -15.66
CA GLY A 89 -7.19 -3.43 -17.01
C GLY A 89 -7.02 -1.94 -17.27
N THR A 90 -7.26 -1.07 -16.26
CA THR A 90 -7.03 0.37 -16.35
C THR A 90 -5.72 0.74 -15.63
N ALA A 91 -5.04 1.79 -16.09
CA ALA A 91 -3.86 2.38 -15.42
C ALA A 91 -2.82 1.34 -14.92
N GLY A 92 -2.61 0.24 -15.64
CA GLY A 92 -1.67 -0.82 -15.26
C GLY A 92 -2.19 -1.79 -14.18
N ILE A 93 -3.43 -1.67 -13.74
CA ILE A 93 -4.05 -2.57 -12.76
C ILE A 93 -4.41 -3.90 -13.44
N PHE A 94 -3.71 -4.97 -13.10
CA PHE A 94 -3.95 -6.29 -13.66
C PHE A 94 -5.23 -6.95 -13.09
N ASP A 95 -5.37 -6.93 -11.76
CA ASP A 95 -6.56 -7.45 -11.06
C ASP A 95 -6.70 -6.79 -9.69
N VAL A 96 -7.87 -6.95 -9.07
CA VAL A 96 -8.21 -6.47 -7.74
C VAL A 96 -8.60 -7.67 -6.87
N ASP A 97 -7.93 -7.82 -5.73
CA ASP A 97 -8.27 -8.82 -4.72
C ASP A 97 -9.53 -8.39 -3.96
N ILE A 98 -10.63 -9.10 -4.19
CA ILE A 98 -11.93 -8.79 -3.57
C ILE A 98 -11.93 -8.95 -2.04
N SER A 99 -10.99 -9.71 -1.47
CA SER A 99 -10.82 -9.84 -0.02
C SER A 99 -10.26 -8.58 0.64
N LYS A 100 -9.62 -7.71 -0.16
CA LYS A 100 -9.18 -6.38 0.26
C LYS A 100 -10.33 -5.39 0.05
N ILE A 101 -10.96 -4.97 1.14
CA ILE A 101 -12.03 -3.98 1.12
C ILE A 101 -11.37 -2.60 1.24
N VAL A 102 -11.01 -2.02 0.10
CA VAL A 102 -10.40 -0.69 0.02
C VAL A 102 -11.50 0.34 -0.14
N VAL A 103 -11.56 1.29 0.79
CA VAL A 103 -12.55 2.38 0.79
C VAL A 103 -11.83 3.70 0.65
N SER A 104 -12.07 4.40 -0.45
CA SER A 104 -11.58 5.75 -0.67
C SER A 104 -12.44 6.77 0.07
N VAL A 105 -11.77 7.74 0.68
CA VAL A 105 -12.38 8.90 1.37
C VAL A 105 -12.25 10.18 0.54
N ARG A 106 -11.73 10.10 -0.68
CA ARG A 106 -11.57 11.27 -1.54
C ARG A 106 -12.89 11.99 -1.71
N GLY A 107 -12.86 13.29 -1.51
CA GLY A 107 -14.03 14.12 -1.61
C GLY A 107 -15.01 14.03 -0.44
N SER A 108 -14.78 13.18 0.55
CA SER A 108 -15.67 13.05 1.72
C SER A 108 -15.40 14.08 2.83
N GLY A 109 -14.30 14.82 2.74
CA GLY A 109 -13.82 15.71 3.81
C GLY A 109 -13.08 14.99 4.94
N LEU A 110 -12.90 13.66 4.83
CA LEU A 110 -12.09 12.86 5.77
C LEU A 110 -10.73 12.54 5.15
N THR A 111 -9.74 12.26 6.02
CA THR A 111 -8.54 11.52 5.66
C THR A 111 -8.75 10.02 5.95
N GLY A 112 -7.90 9.16 5.36
CA GLY A 112 -7.93 7.74 5.68
C GLY A 112 -7.65 7.48 7.16
N GLU A 113 -6.74 8.25 7.77
CA GLU A 113 -6.47 8.17 9.22
C GLU A 113 -7.73 8.51 10.04
N MET A 114 -8.43 9.59 9.72
CA MET A 114 -9.68 9.96 10.40
C MET A 114 -10.74 8.86 10.29
N LEU A 115 -10.92 8.27 9.10
CA LEU A 115 -11.87 7.18 8.93
C LEU A 115 -11.43 5.94 9.72
N SER A 116 -10.13 5.60 9.72
CA SER A 116 -9.58 4.49 10.50
C SER A 116 -9.84 4.68 11.99
N GLN A 117 -9.61 5.89 12.51
CA GLN A 117 -9.84 6.22 13.91
C GLN A 117 -11.33 6.13 14.28
N ILE A 118 -12.24 6.66 13.45
CA ILE A 118 -13.69 6.54 13.65
C ILE A 118 -14.11 5.07 13.71
N LEU A 119 -13.58 4.23 12.81
CA LEU A 119 -13.89 2.79 12.78
C LEU A 119 -13.38 2.07 14.02
N ARG A 120 -12.20 2.42 14.51
CA ARG A 120 -11.61 1.88 15.73
C ARG A 120 -12.39 2.27 16.98
N ASP A 121 -12.58 3.56 17.19
CA ASP A 121 -13.10 4.10 18.45
C ASP A 121 -14.61 3.89 18.59
N LYS A 122 -15.38 4.16 17.53
CA LYS A 122 -16.86 4.08 17.59
C LYS A 122 -17.39 2.68 17.28
N TYR A 123 -16.72 1.92 16.39
CA TYR A 123 -17.24 0.63 15.90
C TYR A 123 -16.39 -0.56 16.32
N HIS A 124 -15.24 -0.34 16.99
CA HIS A 124 -14.28 -1.36 17.41
C HIS A 124 -13.87 -2.26 16.22
N LEU A 125 -13.53 -1.62 15.11
CA LEU A 125 -13.07 -2.23 13.88
C LEU A 125 -11.66 -1.71 13.58
N GLU A 126 -10.67 -2.60 13.62
CA GLU A 126 -9.29 -2.30 13.26
C GLU A 126 -9.10 -2.50 11.75
N MET A 127 -8.53 -1.50 11.08
CA MET A 127 -8.18 -1.59 9.68
C MET A 127 -6.76 -2.13 9.52
N GLU A 128 -6.48 -2.78 8.41
CA GLU A 128 -5.13 -3.27 8.10
C GLU A 128 -4.16 -2.11 7.87
N MET A 129 -4.60 -1.12 7.12
CA MET A 129 -3.84 0.09 6.84
C MET A 129 -4.74 1.24 6.44
N CYS A 130 -4.22 2.45 6.58
CA CYS A 130 -4.80 3.65 6.01
C CYS A 130 -3.73 4.46 5.27
N GLY A 131 -4.12 5.12 4.21
CA GLY A 131 -3.32 6.11 3.52
C GLY A 131 -3.94 7.49 3.68
N ALA A 132 -3.43 8.48 2.96
CA ALA A 132 -3.98 9.83 3.01
C ALA A 132 -5.48 9.87 2.65
N ASP A 133 -5.90 9.07 1.68
CA ASP A 133 -7.21 9.14 1.04
C ASP A 133 -7.96 7.80 0.99
N TYR A 134 -7.49 6.78 1.73
CA TYR A 134 -8.15 5.48 1.77
C TYR A 134 -7.90 4.73 3.08
N VAL A 135 -8.76 3.74 3.34
CA VAL A 135 -8.53 2.69 4.33
C VAL A 135 -8.67 1.31 3.66
N THR A 136 -7.95 0.33 4.19
CA THR A 136 -8.02 -1.06 3.73
C THR A 136 -8.39 -1.99 4.88
N ALA A 137 -9.46 -2.74 4.70
CA ALA A 137 -9.77 -3.89 5.54
C ALA A 137 -9.43 -5.20 4.81
N ILE A 138 -8.81 -6.14 5.49
CA ILE A 138 -8.59 -7.50 4.98
C ILE A 138 -9.70 -8.40 5.50
N ALA A 139 -10.43 -9.05 4.59
CA ALA A 139 -11.37 -10.10 4.92
C ALA A 139 -10.72 -11.46 4.68
N ALA A 140 -10.78 -12.33 5.68
CA ALA A 140 -10.25 -13.69 5.60
C ALA A 140 -11.35 -14.72 5.81
N ILE A 141 -11.10 -15.96 5.37
CA ILE A 141 -12.06 -17.07 5.52
C ILE A 141 -12.39 -17.39 6.99
N GLY A 142 -11.49 -16.98 7.90
CA GLY A 142 -11.72 -17.09 9.36
C GLY A 142 -12.67 -16.04 9.92
N ASP A 143 -13.01 -15.01 9.16
CA ASP A 143 -13.90 -13.96 9.61
C ASP A 143 -15.34 -14.45 9.74
N SER A 144 -15.95 -14.10 10.85
CA SER A 144 -17.35 -14.43 11.06
C SER A 144 -18.28 -13.61 10.16
N LYS A 145 -19.38 -14.22 9.72
CA LYS A 145 -20.45 -13.50 9.02
C LYS A 145 -20.96 -12.28 9.82
N LYS A 146 -20.83 -12.31 11.16
CA LYS A 146 -21.17 -11.18 12.06
C LYS A 146 -20.17 -10.04 11.95
N GLY A 147 -18.85 -10.36 11.90
CA GLY A 147 -17.78 -9.37 11.72
C GLY A 147 -17.93 -8.60 10.40
N LEU A 148 -18.09 -9.32 9.30
CA LEU A 148 -18.32 -8.72 7.98
C LEU A 148 -19.59 -7.83 7.93
N LYS A 149 -20.68 -8.25 8.61
CA LYS A 149 -21.89 -7.43 8.72
C LYS A 149 -21.65 -6.17 9.54
N ARG A 150 -20.82 -6.23 10.59
CA ARG A 150 -20.43 -5.07 11.40
C ARG A 150 -19.69 -4.04 10.57
N LEU A 151 -18.64 -4.47 9.84
CA LEU A 151 -17.90 -3.58 8.94
C LEU A 151 -18.81 -2.90 7.94
N LYS A 152 -19.65 -3.68 7.25
CA LYS A 152 -20.61 -3.11 6.30
C LYS A 152 -21.53 -2.08 6.97
N LYS A 153 -22.07 -2.36 8.16
CA LYS A 153 -22.98 -1.48 8.87
C LYS A 153 -22.28 -0.16 9.22
N ALA A 154 -21.09 -0.24 9.78
CA ALA A 154 -20.29 0.92 10.17
C ALA A 154 -20.03 1.85 8.97
N LEU A 155 -19.51 1.30 7.86
CA LEU A 155 -19.20 2.08 6.67
C LEU A 155 -20.46 2.76 6.08
N LEU A 156 -21.61 2.07 6.01
CA LEU A 156 -22.86 2.65 5.51
C LEU A 156 -23.44 3.70 6.46
N GLU A 157 -23.23 3.60 7.78
CA GLU A 157 -23.66 4.61 8.75
C GLU A 157 -22.80 5.89 8.60
N ILE A 158 -21.48 5.72 8.52
CA ILE A 158 -20.55 6.84 8.30
C ILE A 158 -20.86 7.55 6.97
N ASP A 159 -21.03 6.79 5.89
CA ASP A 159 -21.38 7.34 4.57
C ASP A 159 -22.65 8.20 4.61
N LYS A 160 -23.69 7.73 5.29
CA LYS A 160 -24.93 8.49 5.48
C LYS A 160 -24.75 9.74 6.34
N GLU A 161 -23.92 9.67 7.39
CA GLU A 161 -23.61 10.83 8.23
C GLU A 161 -22.90 11.91 7.40
N LEU A 162 -21.95 11.52 6.57
CA LEU A 162 -21.24 12.41 5.64
C LEU A 162 -22.17 13.03 4.60
N GLU A 163 -23.05 12.23 3.98
CA GLU A 163 -24.02 12.71 2.98
C GLU A 163 -24.96 13.78 3.59
N LYS A 164 -25.41 13.59 4.83
CA LYS A 164 -26.26 14.56 5.53
C LYS A 164 -25.56 15.89 5.83
N ASN A 165 -24.25 15.84 6.05
CA ASN A 165 -23.44 17.02 6.35
C ASN A 165 -23.03 17.80 5.08
N GLY A 166 -23.50 17.36 3.90
CA GLY A 166 -23.20 18.03 2.63
C GLY A 166 -21.80 17.78 2.09
N ASN A 167 -21.07 16.84 2.68
CA ASN A 167 -19.71 16.47 2.26
C ASN A 167 -19.73 15.60 1.00
N ILE A 168 -20.47 15.98 -0.01
CA ILE A 168 -20.39 15.35 -1.34
C ILE A 168 -19.45 16.20 -2.15
N CYS A 169 -18.20 15.78 -2.24
CA CYS A 169 -17.26 16.40 -3.14
C CYS A 169 -17.44 15.84 -4.55
N ASN A 170 -17.52 16.72 -5.53
CA ASN A 170 -17.49 16.37 -6.95
C ASN A 170 -16.05 16.28 -7.48
N ASP A 171 -15.07 16.11 -6.60
CA ASP A 171 -13.68 15.99 -7.02
C ASP A 171 -13.51 14.69 -7.78
N ASP A 172 -13.31 14.80 -9.07
CA ASP A 172 -12.78 13.71 -9.90
C ASP A 172 -11.48 13.23 -9.24
N PRO A 173 -11.27 11.93 -9.12
CA PRO A 173 -10.01 11.44 -8.62
C PRO A 173 -8.92 12.00 -9.53
N ASP A 174 -8.00 12.78 -8.95
CA ASP A 174 -6.76 13.12 -9.65
C ASP A 174 -6.06 11.81 -9.98
N GLU A 175 -6.25 11.33 -11.21
CA GLU A 175 -5.70 10.06 -11.71
C GLU A 175 -4.17 10.05 -11.63
N ASN A 176 -3.56 11.22 -11.43
CA ASN A 176 -2.12 11.40 -11.49
C ASN A 176 -1.38 11.26 -10.14
N VAL A 177 -2.06 11.21 -8.99
CA VAL A 177 -1.36 11.18 -7.69
C VAL A 177 -0.41 9.98 -7.55
N TYR A 178 -0.74 8.83 -8.17
CA TYR A 178 0.12 7.64 -8.15
C TYR A 178 1.01 7.48 -9.39
N SER A 179 0.86 8.33 -10.39
CA SER A 179 1.69 8.32 -11.61
C SER A 179 2.88 9.28 -11.55
N ARG A 180 3.05 9.99 -10.44
CA ARG A 180 4.16 10.91 -10.22
C ARG A 180 5.41 10.13 -9.87
N HIS A 181 6.13 9.72 -10.90
CA HIS A 181 7.42 9.04 -10.73
C HIS A 181 8.54 10.02 -10.90
N ALA A 182 9.39 10.14 -9.89
CA ALA A 182 10.66 10.81 -10.03
C ALA A 182 11.52 10.11 -11.09
N LYS A 183 12.22 10.89 -11.87
CA LYS A 183 13.18 10.32 -12.82
C LYS A 183 14.41 9.82 -12.09
N GLN A 184 14.67 8.52 -12.15
CA GLN A 184 15.91 7.95 -11.65
C GLN A 184 17.07 8.37 -12.57
N VAL A 185 18.00 9.15 -12.04
CA VAL A 185 19.18 9.66 -12.77
C VAL A 185 20.46 8.97 -12.34
N MET A 186 20.41 8.24 -11.22
CA MET A 186 21.53 7.49 -10.66
C MET A 186 21.03 6.18 -10.06
N PRO A 187 21.77 5.07 -10.13
CA PRO A 187 21.42 3.84 -9.41
C PRO A 187 21.33 4.06 -7.90
N VAL A 188 20.32 3.47 -7.24
CA VAL A 188 20.07 3.60 -5.79
C VAL A 188 21.33 3.37 -4.96
N PHE A 189 22.08 2.28 -5.24
CA PHE A 189 23.27 1.93 -4.47
C PHE A 189 24.38 3.02 -4.57
N LYS A 190 24.52 3.68 -5.72
CA LYS A 190 25.50 4.77 -5.88
C LYS A 190 25.10 6.01 -5.10
N ALA A 191 23.80 6.31 -5.05
CA ALA A 191 23.29 7.42 -4.26
C ALA A 191 23.38 7.13 -2.76
N MET A 192 23.17 5.89 -2.35
CA MET A 192 23.29 5.51 -0.94
C MET A 192 24.71 5.57 -0.43
N ASP A 193 25.70 5.15 -1.24
CA ASP A 193 27.11 5.10 -0.86
C ASP A 193 27.88 6.40 -1.17
N GLY A 194 27.28 7.33 -1.90
CA GLY A 194 27.90 8.59 -2.31
C GLY A 194 27.92 9.66 -1.22
N GLU A 195 28.72 10.70 -1.43
CA GLU A 195 28.76 11.87 -0.56
C GLU A 195 27.42 12.63 -0.64
N LYS A 196 26.90 13.01 0.51
CA LYS A 196 25.61 13.69 0.66
C LYS A 196 25.79 14.99 1.42
N GLU A 197 24.86 15.90 1.23
CA GLU A 197 24.71 17.11 2.01
C GLU A 197 23.26 17.35 2.37
N ALA A 198 23.01 17.83 3.57
CA ALA A 198 21.68 18.22 4.00
C ALA A 198 21.34 19.59 3.42
N VAL A 199 20.19 19.69 2.77
CA VAL A 199 19.65 20.97 2.26
C VAL A 199 18.24 21.18 2.81
N PRO A 200 17.79 22.43 2.97
CA PRO A 200 16.41 22.71 3.32
C PRO A 200 15.47 22.04 2.32
N LEU A 201 14.42 21.37 2.81
CA LEU A 201 13.49 20.66 1.96
C LEU A 201 12.94 21.54 0.83
N LYS A 202 12.67 22.82 1.11
CA LYS A 202 12.16 23.80 0.12
C LYS A 202 13.15 24.15 -0.98
N GLU A 203 14.44 23.93 -0.75
CA GLU A 203 15.53 24.26 -1.67
C GLU A 203 16.06 23.03 -2.43
N SER A 204 15.44 21.85 -2.20
CA SER A 204 15.91 20.59 -2.74
C SER A 204 15.46 20.33 -4.19
N CYS A 205 14.58 21.13 -4.75
CA CYS A 205 14.09 20.96 -6.12
C CYS A 205 15.25 20.91 -7.13
N GLY A 206 15.20 19.96 -8.06
CA GLY A 206 16.24 19.74 -9.07
C GLY A 206 17.46 18.95 -8.59
N ARG A 207 17.64 18.77 -7.27
CA ARG A 207 18.73 17.99 -6.67
C ARG A 207 18.45 16.47 -6.82
N ILE A 208 19.50 15.67 -6.69
CA ILE A 208 19.39 14.21 -6.66
C ILE A 208 19.24 13.76 -5.22
N CYS A 209 18.18 13.03 -4.93
CA CYS A 209 17.88 12.53 -3.59
C CYS A 209 18.93 11.52 -3.12
N GLY A 210 19.34 11.62 -1.86
CA GLY A 210 20.28 10.72 -1.20
C GLY A 210 19.64 9.75 -0.19
N GLU A 211 18.34 9.87 0.06
CA GLU A 211 17.62 9.08 1.05
C GLU A 211 16.20 8.71 0.56
N PHE A 212 15.48 7.90 1.32
CA PHE A 212 14.09 7.58 1.00
C PHE A 212 13.15 8.58 1.66
N ALA A 213 12.01 8.86 0.99
CA ALA A 213 10.88 9.53 1.60
C ALA A 213 9.61 8.73 1.30
N TYR A 214 8.89 8.28 2.31
CA TYR A 214 7.68 7.46 2.17
C TYR A 214 6.74 7.67 3.35
N ILE A 215 5.48 7.27 3.18
CA ILE A 215 4.51 7.11 4.27
C ILE A 215 4.39 5.62 4.59
N TYR A 216 4.41 5.26 5.86
CA TYR A 216 4.15 3.90 6.29
C TYR A 216 2.94 3.84 7.22
N PRO A 217 1.97 2.92 6.99
CA PRO A 217 1.80 2.00 5.87
C PRO A 217 1.43 2.69 4.54
N PRO A 218 1.74 2.15 3.35
CA PRO A 218 2.34 0.85 3.02
C PRO A 218 3.87 0.85 2.86
N GLY A 219 4.54 1.98 2.95
CA GLY A 219 5.98 2.08 2.77
C GLY A 219 6.42 2.17 1.30
N ILE A 220 5.53 2.61 0.40
CA ILE A 220 5.88 2.86 -1.00
C ILE A 220 6.61 4.21 -1.06
N PRO A 221 7.86 4.24 -1.55
CA PRO A 221 8.61 5.49 -1.65
C PRO A 221 7.92 6.49 -2.60
N LEU A 222 7.71 7.70 -2.11
CA LEU A 222 7.44 8.87 -2.94
C LEU A 222 8.72 9.33 -3.64
N LEU A 223 9.85 9.15 -2.97
CA LEU A 223 11.18 9.51 -3.45
C LEU A 223 12.18 8.47 -2.96
N ALA A 224 13.06 8.02 -3.87
CA ALA A 224 14.12 7.08 -3.59
C ALA A 224 15.51 7.66 -3.88
N PRO A 225 16.58 7.13 -3.27
CA PRO A 225 17.93 7.58 -3.55
C PRO A 225 18.27 7.44 -5.04
N GLY A 226 18.88 8.48 -5.60
CA GLY A 226 19.23 8.54 -7.01
C GLY A 226 18.15 9.09 -7.93
N GLU A 227 17.00 9.44 -7.40
CA GLU A 227 15.93 10.12 -8.13
C GLU A 227 16.10 11.64 -8.06
N GLN A 228 15.69 12.33 -9.13
CA GLN A 228 15.69 13.79 -9.17
C GLN A 228 14.42 14.31 -8.49
N ILE A 229 14.60 15.20 -7.52
CA ILE A 229 13.51 15.85 -6.80
C ILE A 229 12.85 16.86 -7.73
N THR A 230 11.58 16.64 -8.08
CA THR A 230 10.78 17.57 -8.87
C THR A 230 9.95 18.46 -7.96
N GLU A 231 9.52 19.59 -8.48
CA GLU A 231 8.62 20.51 -7.75
C GLU A 231 7.34 19.81 -7.31
N GLU A 232 6.77 18.98 -8.18
CA GLU A 232 5.56 18.20 -7.95
C GLU A 232 5.69 17.19 -6.80
N ILE A 233 6.85 16.51 -6.70
CA ILE A 233 7.16 15.60 -5.59
C ILE A 233 7.34 16.37 -4.30
N LEU A 234 8.02 17.51 -4.37
CA LEU A 234 8.24 18.37 -3.22
C LEU A 234 6.92 18.93 -2.67
N GLU A 235 6.02 19.37 -3.52
CA GLU A 235 4.68 19.80 -3.14
C GLU A 235 3.90 18.66 -2.47
N THR A 236 3.97 17.45 -3.03
CA THR A 236 3.31 16.27 -2.46
C THR A 236 3.86 15.94 -1.07
N LEU A 237 5.19 15.96 -0.90
CA LEU A 237 5.82 15.70 0.38
C LEU A 237 5.45 16.75 1.43
N GLN A 238 5.42 18.04 1.02
CA GLN A 238 5.00 19.13 1.89
C GLN A 238 3.51 19.03 2.27
N ASP A 239 2.65 18.57 1.37
CA ASP A 239 1.25 18.33 1.65
C ASP A 239 1.07 17.19 2.67
N TYR A 240 1.86 16.14 2.56
CA TYR A 240 1.87 15.05 3.54
C TYR A 240 2.27 15.57 4.94
N ILE A 241 3.31 16.40 5.02
CA ILE A 241 3.76 17.01 6.29
C ILE A 241 2.67 17.93 6.87
N LYS A 242 2.04 18.77 6.05
CA LYS A 242 0.95 19.65 6.49
C LYS A 242 -0.28 18.90 7.00
N LYS A 243 -0.53 17.71 6.46
CA LYS A 243 -1.63 16.82 6.88
C LYS A 243 -1.27 15.92 8.06
N ASP A 244 -0.10 16.14 8.67
CA ASP A 244 0.42 15.34 9.78
C ASP A 244 0.47 13.83 9.48
N LEU A 245 0.77 13.48 8.22
CA LEU A 245 0.93 12.09 7.83
C LEU A 245 2.31 11.58 8.27
N PRO A 246 2.45 10.29 8.65
CA PRO A 246 3.68 9.72 9.18
C PRO A 246 4.75 9.54 8.09
N VAL A 247 5.35 10.64 7.64
CA VAL A 247 6.49 10.62 6.71
C VAL A 247 7.69 10.01 7.39
N GLN A 248 8.32 9.06 6.71
CA GLN A 248 9.48 8.29 7.19
C GLN A 248 10.56 8.22 6.13
N GLY A 249 11.76 7.81 6.56
CA GLY A 249 12.90 7.54 5.67
C GLY A 249 13.89 8.69 5.58
N LEU A 250 13.51 9.91 5.97
CA LEU A 250 14.42 11.05 6.08
C LEU A 250 15.27 10.93 7.35
N GLU A 251 16.55 11.32 7.26
CA GLU A 251 17.43 11.41 8.45
C GLU A 251 16.95 12.48 9.42
N ASP A 252 16.46 13.60 8.90
CA ASP A 252 15.86 14.66 9.67
C ASP A 252 14.43 14.33 10.06
N THR A 253 14.22 13.94 11.30
CA THR A 253 12.89 13.62 11.85
C THR A 253 11.98 14.83 12.02
N ASP A 254 12.53 16.04 12.01
CA ASP A 254 11.77 17.29 12.06
C ASP A 254 11.25 17.70 10.67
N LEU A 255 11.65 16.96 9.63
CA LEU A 255 11.20 17.12 8.24
C LEU A 255 11.47 18.52 7.67
N VAL A 256 12.56 19.16 8.10
CA VAL A 256 12.99 20.49 7.65
C VAL A 256 14.01 20.38 6.51
N THR A 257 14.86 19.36 6.59
CA THR A 257 15.96 19.11 5.63
C THR A 257 15.81 17.74 4.96
N ILE A 258 16.51 17.58 3.85
CA ILE A 258 16.62 16.33 3.09
C ILE A 258 18.06 16.12 2.64
N GLN A 259 18.54 14.88 2.70
CA GLN A 259 19.84 14.51 2.17
C GLN A 259 19.80 14.45 0.64
N VAL A 260 20.69 15.17 0.01
CA VAL A 260 20.86 15.16 -1.45
C VAL A 260 22.32 14.84 -1.79
N MET A 261 22.55 14.36 -3.00
CA MET A 261 23.92 14.14 -3.47
C MET A 261 24.69 15.45 -3.46
N ALA A 262 25.87 15.45 -2.84
CA ALA A 262 26.76 16.60 -2.84
C ALA A 262 27.07 17.02 -4.29
N LEU A 263 27.04 18.32 -4.57
CA LEU A 263 27.51 18.83 -5.85
C LEU A 263 29.00 18.54 -5.90
N SER A 264 29.43 17.72 -6.84
CA SER A 264 30.87 17.48 -7.10
C SER A 264 31.54 18.81 -7.36
N GLY A 265 32.00 19.43 -6.29
CA GLY A 265 32.99 20.53 -6.39
C GLY A 265 34.22 19.91 -7.01
N GLY A 266 34.58 20.39 -8.20
CA GLY A 266 35.68 19.85 -9.00
C GLY A 266 36.94 19.62 -8.17
N ARG A 267 37.14 18.39 -7.76
CA ARG A 267 38.48 17.85 -7.53
C ARG A 267 38.76 16.95 -8.71
N SER A 268 39.34 17.55 -9.75
CA SER A 268 40.15 16.81 -10.71
C SER A 268 41.24 16.07 -9.93
N VAL A 269 41.22 14.74 -10.03
CA VAL A 269 42.41 13.93 -9.77
C VAL A 269 43.03 13.59 -11.09
#